data_8e12971546f4677e85e40af91ba8adaf
#
_entry.id   8e12971546f4677e85e40af91ba8adaf
#
_cell.length_a   1.000
_cell.length_b   1.000
_cell.length_c   1.000
_cell.angle_alpha   90.00
_cell.angle_beta   90.00
_cell.angle_gamma   90.00
#
_symmetry.space_group_name_H-M   'P 1'
#
loop_
_entity.id
_entity.type
_entity.pdbx_description
1 polymer ?
#
loop_
_entity_poly.entity_id
_entity_poly.type
_entity_poly.pdbx_seq_one_letter_code
_entity_poly.pdbx_strand_id
1 'polypeptide(L)'
;MIVTDQKSIDVAEELVRHHKGNRPEKPRTPQEISARYQQAIRQYQSLMRSDNDNREQRVMLYAEIKALGWCQGRDEQKVIQDINKPQR
;
A
#
# COMPACT_ATOMS: atom_id res chain seq x y z
N MET A 1 4.72 22.11 9.50
CA MET A 1 4.76 21.46 10.54
C MET A 1 4.16 20.27 10.43
N ILE A 2 4.60 19.53 10.96
CA ILE A 2 3.99 18.52 10.94
C ILE A 2 3.25 18.25 11.99
N VAL A 3 2.22 18.20 11.76
CA VAL A 3 1.50 17.74 12.68
C VAL A 3 1.61 16.37 12.75
N THR A 4 2.24 15.99 13.60
CA THR A 4 2.10 14.73 13.94
C THR A 4 0.85 14.62 14.64
N ASP A 5 -0.03 14.21 13.92
CA ASP A 5 -1.26 13.88 14.46
C ASP A 5 -1.02 12.72 15.38
N GLN A 6 -1.38 12.87 16.62
CA GLN A 6 -1.24 11.82 17.62
C GLN A 6 -2.00 10.56 17.21
N LYS A 7 -3.13 10.72 16.53
CA LYS A 7 -3.88 9.58 16.06
C LYS A 7 -3.09 8.78 15.03
N SER A 8 -2.36 9.45 14.15
CA SER A 8 -1.55 8.75 13.15
C SER A 8 -0.43 7.96 13.81
N ILE A 9 0.19 8.53 14.84
CA ILE A 9 1.23 7.83 15.59
C ILE A 9 0.63 6.62 16.30
N ASP A 10 -0.53 6.78 16.94
CA ASP A 10 -1.17 5.69 17.66
C ASP A 10 -1.53 4.56 16.73
N VAL A 11 -2.06 4.88 15.56
CA VAL A 11 -2.41 3.87 14.56
C VAL A 11 -1.17 3.12 14.08
N ALA A 12 -0.10 3.85 13.82
CA ALA A 12 1.14 3.23 13.36
C ALA A 12 1.72 2.30 14.43
N GLU A 13 1.71 2.73 15.69
CA GLU A 13 2.20 1.90 16.77
C GLU A 13 1.34 0.66 16.95
N GLU A 14 0.03 0.81 16.82
CA GLU A 14 -0.87 -0.31 16.94
C GLU A 14 -0.66 -1.33 15.83
N LEU A 15 -0.44 -0.86 14.61
CA LEU A 15 -0.15 -1.76 13.50
C LEU A 15 1.14 -2.53 13.74
N VAL A 16 2.17 -1.86 14.25
CA VAL A 16 3.42 -2.52 14.55
C VAL A 16 3.22 -3.59 15.63
N ARG A 17 2.48 -3.27 16.68
CA ARG A 17 2.19 -4.24 17.73
C ARG A 17 1.38 -5.41 17.21
N HIS A 18 0.40 -5.13 16.35
CA HIS A 18 -0.47 -6.15 15.79
C HIS A 18 0.32 -7.17 14.96
N HIS A 19 1.33 -6.69 14.24
CA HIS A 19 2.14 -7.55 13.42
C HIS A 19 3.35 -8.14 14.12
N LYS A 20 3.57 -7.79 15.37
CA LYS A 20 4.78 -8.18 16.07
C LYS A 20 4.98 -9.68 16.15
N GLY A 21 3.91 -10.41 16.40
CA GLY A 21 3.98 -11.87 16.50
C GLY A 21 4.15 -12.57 15.17
N ASN A 22 3.79 -11.88 14.07
CA ASN A 22 3.87 -12.47 12.74
C ASN A 22 4.97 -11.84 11.91
N ARG A 23 5.78 -11.01 12.55
CA ARG A 23 6.77 -10.27 11.79
C ARG A 23 7.89 -11.17 11.35
N PRO A 24 8.29 -11.11 10.09
CA PRO A 24 9.42 -11.91 9.65
C PRO A 24 10.70 -11.39 10.30
N GLU A 25 11.64 -12.28 10.55
CA GLU A 25 12.90 -11.88 11.15
C GLU A 25 13.74 -11.03 10.21
N LYS A 26 13.51 -11.14 8.94
CA LYS A 26 14.27 -10.40 7.92
C LYS A 26 13.37 -9.43 7.19
N PRO A 27 13.92 -8.33 6.70
CA PRO A 27 13.16 -7.44 5.84
C PRO A 27 12.67 -8.18 4.61
N ARG A 28 11.61 -7.69 4.00
CA ARG A 28 11.10 -8.28 2.77
C ARG A 28 12.11 -8.12 1.65
N THR A 29 12.17 -9.12 0.80
CA THR A 29 13.06 -9.08 -0.36
C THR A 29 12.47 -8.17 -1.44
N PRO A 30 13.29 -7.67 -2.37
CA PRO A 30 12.76 -6.90 -3.48
C PRO A 30 11.70 -7.66 -4.28
N GLN A 31 11.83 -8.98 -4.41
CA GLN A 31 10.85 -9.80 -5.11
C GLN A 31 9.52 -9.84 -4.38
N GLU A 32 9.56 -9.94 -3.05
CA GLU A 32 8.34 -9.91 -2.25
C GLU A 32 7.65 -8.56 -2.32
N ILE A 33 8.43 -7.48 -2.27
CA ILE A 33 7.90 -6.14 -2.38
C ILE A 33 7.24 -5.94 -3.74
N SER A 34 7.90 -6.38 -4.81
CA SER A 34 7.35 -6.27 -6.15
C SER A 34 6.07 -7.09 -6.31
N ALA A 35 6.04 -8.30 -5.77
CA ALA A 35 4.85 -9.15 -5.83
C ALA A 35 3.67 -8.52 -5.10
N ARG A 36 3.91 -7.96 -3.91
CA ARG A 36 2.86 -7.30 -3.16
C ARG A 36 2.38 -6.03 -3.87
N TYR A 37 3.31 -5.28 -4.47
CA TYR A 37 2.97 -4.09 -5.25
C TYR A 37 1.99 -4.43 -6.37
N GLN A 38 2.30 -5.47 -7.15
CA GLN A 38 1.43 -5.89 -8.25
C GLN A 38 0.08 -6.40 -7.74
N GLN A 39 0.08 -7.14 -6.65
CA GLN A 39 -1.15 -7.64 -6.05
C GLN A 39 -2.03 -6.49 -5.57
N ALA A 40 -1.44 -5.50 -4.91
CA ALA A 40 -2.18 -4.35 -4.41
C ALA A 40 -2.78 -3.54 -5.57
N ILE A 41 -2.05 -3.40 -6.66
CA ILE A 41 -2.58 -2.72 -7.85
C ILE A 41 -3.79 -3.46 -8.40
N ARG A 42 -3.71 -4.78 -8.51
CA ARG A 42 -4.83 -5.58 -9.01
C ARG A 42 -6.05 -5.45 -8.10
N GLN A 43 -5.83 -5.46 -6.79
CA GLN A 43 -6.92 -5.26 -5.84
C GLN A 43 -7.55 -3.88 -5.99
N TYR A 44 -6.73 -2.85 -6.14
CA TYR A 44 -7.22 -1.50 -6.32
C TYR A 44 -8.06 -1.40 -7.59
N GLN A 45 -7.59 -1.97 -8.69
CA GLN A 45 -8.32 -1.96 -9.95
C GLN A 45 -9.66 -2.70 -9.83
N SER A 46 -9.67 -3.80 -9.11
CA SER A 46 -10.90 -4.54 -8.85
C SER A 46 -11.91 -3.71 -8.07
N LEU A 47 -11.45 -3.00 -7.05
CA LEU A 47 -12.31 -2.11 -6.28
C LEU A 47 -12.83 -0.95 -7.11
N MET A 48 -12.02 -0.45 -8.04
CA MET A 48 -12.45 0.63 -8.93
C MET A 48 -13.57 0.19 -9.86
N ARG A 49 -13.61 -1.08 -10.22
CA ARG A 49 -14.66 -1.62 -11.07
C ARG A 49 -15.91 -2.07 -10.33
N SER A 50 -15.83 -2.07 -8.99
CA SER A 50 -16.95 -2.51 -8.18
C SER A 50 -17.98 -1.40 -8.06
N ASP A 51 -19.25 -1.76 -7.99
CA ASP A 51 -20.30 -0.78 -7.79
C ASP A 51 -20.51 -0.43 -6.33
N ASN A 52 -19.82 -1.11 -5.42
CA ASN A 52 -19.98 -0.86 -4.00
C ASN A 52 -19.16 0.35 -3.58
N ASP A 53 -19.60 1.01 -2.51
CA ASP A 53 -18.83 2.11 -1.96
C ASP A 53 -17.63 1.52 -1.22
N ASN A 54 -16.45 1.70 -1.75
CA ASN A 54 -15.23 1.16 -1.19
C ASN A 54 -14.13 2.22 -1.11
N ARG A 55 -14.53 3.46 -0.92
CA ARG A 55 -13.58 4.58 -0.92
C ARG A 55 -12.47 4.40 0.12
N GLU A 56 -12.82 3.98 1.34
CA GLU A 56 -11.83 3.80 2.38
C GLU A 56 -10.82 2.73 2.01
N GLN A 57 -11.31 1.62 1.48
CA GLN A 57 -10.43 0.53 1.05
C GLN A 57 -9.48 0.99 -0.05
N ARG A 58 -10.01 1.77 -1.00
CA ARG A 58 -9.18 2.29 -2.09
C ARG A 58 -8.11 3.25 -1.60
N VAL A 59 -8.45 4.10 -0.64
CA VAL A 59 -7.48 5.03 -0.06
C VAL A 59 -6.36 4.26 0.65
N MET A 60 -6.71 3.24 1.40
CA MET A 60 -5.72 2.44 2.11
C MET A 60 -4.82 1.69 1.15
N LEU A 61 -5.39 1.11 0.11
CA LEU A 61 -4.60 0.41 -0.90
C LEU A 61 -3.69 1.36 -1.67
N TYR A 62 -4.19 2.55 -1.99
CA TYR A 62 -3.40 3.53 -2.69
C TYR A 62 -2.18 3.94 -1.87
N ALA A 63 -2.37 4.14 -0.56
CA ALA A 63 -1.26 4.46 0.33
C ALA A 63 -0.24 3.33 0.37
N GLU A 64 -0.69 2.10 0.42
CA GLU A 64 0.20 0.94 0.39
C GLU A 64 0.96 0.86 -0.94
N ILE A 65 0.25 1.08 -2.04
CA ILE A 65 0.86 1.05 -3.37
C ILE A 65 1.94 2.12 -3.49
N LYS A 66 1.66 3.33 -3.01
CA LYS A 66 2.65 4.40 -3.04
C LYS A 66 3.89 4.04 -2.22
N ALA A 67 3.70 3.50 -1.04
CA ALA A 67 4.81 3.13 -0.18
C ALA A 67 5.66 2.02 -0.81
N LEU A 68 5.00 1.00 -1.37
CA LEU A 68 5.71 -0.09 -2.03
C LEU A 68 6.42 0.38 -3.29
N GLY A 69 5.79 1.29 -4.03
CA GLY A 69 6.42 1.90 -5.20
C GLY A 69 7.66 2.67 -4.81
N TRP A 70 7.58 3.46 -3.75
CA TRP A 70 8.72 4.21 -3.25
C TRP A 70 9.87 3.28 -2.89
N CYS A 71 9.58 2.15 -2.27
CA CYS A 71 10.60 1.17 -1.94
C CYS A 71 11.32 0.62 -3.16
N GLN A 72 10.66 0.67 -4.33
CA GLN A 72 11.24 0.19 -5.57
C GLN A 72 11.82 1.31 -6.41
N GLY A 73 11.89 2.51 -5.86
CA GLY A 73 12.41 3.67 -6.59
C GLY A 73 11.45 4.26 -7.62
N ARG A 74 10.15 3.96 -7.49
CA ARG A 74 9.15 4.49 -8.41
C ARG A 74 8.54 5.76 -7.82
N ASP A 75 8.50 6.83 -8.61
CA ASP A 75 7.87 8.06 -8.15
C ASP A 75 6.35 7.97 -8.32
N GLU A 76 5.65 8.99 -7.85
CA GLU A 76 4.19 8.98 -7.86
C GLU A 76 3.62 8.88 -9.27
N GLN A 77 4.24 9.51 -10.25
CA GLN A 77 3.77 9.44 -11.62
C GLN A 77 3.85 8.03 -12.17
N LYS A 78 4.94 7.33 -11.88
CA LYS A 78 5.09 5.94 -12.30
C LYS A 78 4.08 5.04 -11.62
N VAL A 79 3.81 5.30 -10.33
CA VAL A 79 2.79 4.56 -9.59
C VAL A 79 1.42 4.75 -10.24
N ILE A 80 1.07 5.98 -10.57
CA ILE A 80 -0.21 6.27 -11.22
C ILE A 80 -0.30 5.58 -12.59
N GLN A 81 0.78 5.61 -13.35
CA GLN A 81 0.83 4.91 -14.63
C GLN A 81 0.62 3.41 -14.45
N ASP A 82 1.23 2.82 -13.43
CA ASP A 82 1.08 1.39 -13.18
C ASP A 82 -0.36 1.05 -12.79
N ILE A 83 -1.00 1.89 -11.99
CA ILE A 83 -2.39 1.68 -11.60
C ILE A 83 -3.31 1.75 -12.81
N ASN A 84 -3.03 2.65 -13.74
CA ASN A 84 -3.87 2.82 -14.91
C ASN A 84 -3.58 1.83 -16.03
N LYS A 85 -2.51 1.03 -15.87
CA LYS A 85 -2.17 0.09 -16.89
C LYS A 85 -3.09 -1.12 -16.86
N PRO A 86 -3.58 -1.59 -18.00
CA PRO A 86 -4.40 -2.81 -17.99
C PRO A 86 -3.59 -3.99 -17.47
N GLN A 87 -4.20 -4.74 -16.57
CA GLN A 87 -3.56 -5.94 -16.04
C GLN A 87 -4.15 -7.14 -16.78
N ARG A 88 -3.32 -8.06 -17.14
CA ARG A 88 -3.79 -9.27 -17.80
C ARG A 88 -3.52 -10.48 -16.94
#